data_e236c460331e309cc26b8c74c5d8a966
#
_entry.id   e236c460331e309cc26b8c74c5d8a966
#
_cell.length_a   1.000
_cell.length_b   1.000
_cell.length_c   1.000
_cell.angle_alpha   90.00
_cell.angle_beta   90.00
_cell.angle_gamma   90.00
#
_symmetry.space_group_name_H-M   'P 1'
#
loop_
_entity.id
_entity.type
_entity.pdbx_description
1 polymer ?
#
loop_
_entity_poly.entity_id
_entity_poly.type
_entity_poly.pdbx_seq_one_letter_code
_entity_poly.pdbx_strand_id
1 'polypeptide(L)'
;CRGSHFTRSCFIMQKYKLISVRTVVHPETGEKRLIEHIPSVRKINDESIDLRGTCFQGDLYASYEQIVSKIGPPHTGYDGYKTDAEWSIEFEDGTVATIYNWKDGKNYRGEDGLEVEEITEWHIGGGEPCVAEWIADLIKDSWPVFDEIRRIAKIL
;
A
#
# COMPACT_ATOMS: atom_id res chain seq x y z
N CYS A 1 -17.52 4.74 -4.98
CA CYS A 1 -16.63 4.10 -4.01
C CYS A 1 -17.38 3.74 -2.74
N ARG A 2 -17.40 2.48 -2.39
CA ARG A 2 -18.16 1.95 -1.24
C ARG A 2 -17.23 1.59 -0.08
N GLY A 3 -16.31 2.48 0.25
CA GLY A 3 -15.27 2.22 1.24
C GLY A 3 -15.77 1.82 2.62
N SER A 4 -16.96 2.27 3.03
CA SER A 4 -17.50 1.96 4.35
C SER A 4 -17.72 0.48 4.61
N HIS A 5 -18.13 -0.29 3.60
CA HIS A 5 -18.29 -1.74 3.73
C HIS A 5 -16.96 -2.44 3.93
N PHE A 6 -15.95 -2.03 3.18
CA PHE A 6 -14.63 -2.63 3.25
C PHE A 6 -13.90 -2.28 4.54
N THR A 7 -14.06 -1.06 5.03
CA THR A 7 -13.54 -0.66 6.34
C THR A 7 -14.08 -1.58 7.43
N ARG A 8 -15.36 -1.87 7.36
CA ARG A 8 -16.01 -2.74 8.33
C ARG A 8 -15.49 -4.17 8.25
N SER A 9 -15.31 -4.69 7.02
CA SER A 9 -14.78 -6.03 6.80
C SER A 9 -13.36 -6.16 7.37
N CYS A 10 -12.50 -5.21 7.06
CA CYS A 10 -11.12 -5.17 7.57
C CYS A 10 -11.11 -5.11 9.11
N PHE A 11 -11.94 -4.27 9.68
CA PHE A 11 -12.07 -4.12 11.12
C PHE A 11 -12.58 -5.41 11.78
N ILE A 12 -13.59 -6.08 11.20
CA ILE A 12 -14.13 -7.33 11.69
C ILE A 12 -13.06 -8.43 11.69
N MET A 13 -12.28 -8.51 10.64
CA MET A 13 -11.18 -9.47 10.55
C MET A 13 -10.17 -9.27 11.68
N GLN A 14 -9.87 -8.03 12.02
CA GLN A 14 -8.97 -7.73 13.13
C GLN A 14 -9.58 -8.05 14.49
N LYS A 15 -10.88 -7.92 14.63
CA LYS A 15 -11.56 -8.07 15.92
C LYS A 15 -11.96 -9.50 16.24
N TYR A 16 -12.44 -10.26 15.27
CA TYR A 16 -13.06 -11.56 15.49
C TYR A 16 -12.29 -12.75 14.93
N LYS A 17 -11.40 -12.52 14.03
CA LYS A 17 -10.57 -13.57 13.48
C LYS A 17 -9.32 -13.71 14.33
N LEU A 18 -8.80 -14.92 14.43
CA LEU A 18 -7.47 -15.12 14.97
C LEU A 18 -6.53 -14.22 14.18
N ILE A 19 -6.20 -13.09 14.76
CA ILE A 19 -5.25 -12.17 14.16
C ILE A 19 -3.92 -12.89 14.14
N SER A 20 -3.44 -13.12 12.93
CA SER A 20 -2.11 -13.65 12.74
C SER A 20 -1.14 -12.53 13.11
N VAL A 21 -0.42 -12.70 14.18
CA VAL A 21 0.61 -11.73 14.59
C VAL A 21 1.98 -12.32 14.35
N ARG A 22 2.93 -11.47 14.06
CA ARG A 22 4.33 -11.88 13.95
C ARG A 22 5.18 -11.09 14.94
N THR A 23 6.26 -11.72 15.40
CA THR A 23 7.26 -11.03 16.19
C THR A 23 8.24 -10.35 15.26
N VAL A 24 8.46 -9.08 15.46
CA VAL A 24 9.53 -8.34 14.78
C VAL A 24 10.61 -7.97 15.79
N VAL A 25 11.84 -7.93 15.31
CA VAL A 25 13.01 -7.61 16.14
C VAL A 25 13.64 -6.35 15.59
N HIS A 26 13.85 -5.36 16.44
CA HIS A 26 14.53 -4.14 16.03
C HIS A 26 15.95 -4.44 15.62
N PRO A 27 16.40 -4.00 14.44
CA PRO A 27 17.71 -4.40 13.90
C PRO A 27 18.91 -3.90 14.74
N GLU A 28 18.75 -2.77 15.41
CA GLU A 28 19.84 -2.17 16.19
C GLU A 28 19.79 -2.52 17.68
N THR A 29 18.59 -2.51 18.26
CA THR A 29 18.42 -2.69 19.70
C THR A 29 18.10 -4.11 20.12
N GLY A 30 17.68 -4.96 19.19
CA GLY A 30 17.22 -6.30 19.47
C GLY A 30 15.84 -6.36 20.17
N GLU A 31 15.18 -5.22 20.31
CA GLU A 31 13.86 -5.15 20.94
C GLU A 31 12.84 -5.95 20.15
N LYS A 32 12.05 -6.75 20.84
CA LYS A 32 11.01 -7.59 20.21
C LYS A 32 9.63 -6.96 20.39
N ARG A 33 8.85 -7.00 19.31
CA ARG A 33 7.47 -6.54 19.30
C ARG A 33 6.59 -7.50 18.52
N LEU A 34 5.33 -7.55 18.90
CA LEU A 34 4.30 -8.27 18.16
C LEU A 34 3.55 -7.29 17.27
N ILE A 35 3.41 -7.61 16.01
CA ILE A 35 2.65 -6.80 15.05
C ILE A 35 1.63 -7.65 14.31
N GLU A 36 0.59 -7.02 13.81
CA GLU A 36 -0.40 -7.68 12.99
C GLU A 36 0.26 -8.26 11.73
N HIS A 37 -0.14 -9.46 11.36
CA HIS A 37 0.35 -10.08 10.14
C HIS A 37 -0.30 -9.46 8.91
N ILE A 38 0.54 -8.94 8.03
CA ILE A 38 0.12 -8.44 6.73
C ILE A 38 0.29 -9.58 5.73
N PRO A 39 -0.75 -9.90 4.92
CA PRO A 39 -0.61 -10.95 3.92
C PRO A 39 0.53 -10.67 2.94
N SER A 40 1.16 -11.72 2.47
CA SER A 40 2.19 -11.60 1.44
C SER A 40 1.59 -11.19 0.10
N VAL A 41 2.41 -10.56 -0.72
CA VAL A 41 2.02 -10.22 -2.09
C VAL A 41 2.01 -11.47 -2.95
N ARG A 42 0.93 -11.68 -3.70
CA ARG A 42 0.78 -12.81 -4.62
C ARG A 42 1.05 -12.41 -6.06
N LYS A 43 0.56 -11.25 -6.48
CA LYS A 43 0.72 -10.77 -7.86
C LYS A 43 1.05 -9.28 -7.87
N ILE A 44 1.85 -8.87 -8.84
CA ILE A 44 2.19 -7.46 -9.10
C ILE A 44 2.03 -7.22 -10.60
N ASN A 45 1.28 -6.17 -10.97
CA ASN A 45 1.08 -5.75 -12.36
C ASN A 45 0.61 -6.87 -13.29
N ASP A 46 -0.17 -7.80 -12.74
CA ASP A 46 -0.72 -8.92 -13.51
C ASP A 46 -2.10 -8.55 -14.04
N GLU A 47 -2.35 -8.86 -15.30
CA GLU A 47 -3.63 -8.55 -15.95
C GLU A 47 -4.84 -9.24 -15.30
N SER A 48 -4.60 -10.32 -14.58
CA SER A 48 -5.66 -11.05 -13.89
C SER A 48 -6.11 -10.38 -12.58
N ILE A 49 -5.41 -9.33 -12.13
CA ILE A 49 -5.80 -8.60 -10.92
C ILE A 49 -7.08 -7.81 -11.22
N ASP A 50 -8.12 -8.05 -10.44
CA ASP A 50 -9.40 -7.38 -10.60
C ASP A 50 -9.42 -6.07 -9.81
N LEU A 51 -9.37 -4.95 -10.52
CA LEU A 51 -9.36 -3.61 -9.93
C LEU A 51 -10.75 -2.99 -9.79
N ARG A 52 -11.81 -3.73 -10.10
CA ARG A 52 -13.17 -3.21 -9.95
C ARG A 52 -13.50 -2.94 -8.50
N GLY A 53 -14.15 -1.81 -8.25
CA GLY A 53 -14.53 -1.40 -6.90
C GLY A 53 -13.39 -0.79 -6.08
N THR A 54 -12.21 -0.60 -6.66
CA THR A 54 -11.12 0.10 -5.99
C THR A 54 -11.36 1.61 -5.99
N CYS A 55 -10.93 2.25 -4.92
CA CYS A 55 -10.99 3.71 -4.81
C CYS A 55 -9.85 4.20 -3.92
N PHE A 56 -9.70 5.51 -3.86
CA PHE A 56 -8.65 6.13 -3.03
C PHE A 56 -8.78 5.73 -1.58
N GLN A 57 -7.67 5.28 -0.99
CA GLN A 57 -7.62 4.85 0.41
C GLN A 57 -6.61 5.64 1.24
N GLY A 58 -5.62 6.27 0.63
CA GLY A 58 -4.63 7.03 1.36
C GLY A 58 -3.47 7.48 0.48
N ASP A 59 -2.55 8.19 1.08
CA ASP A 59 -1.34 8.69 0.42
C ASP A 59 -0.12 7.86 0.80
N LEU A 60 0.81 7.75 -0.13
CA LEU A 60 2.10 7.13 0.08
C LEU A 60 3.20 8.14 -0.22
N TYR A 61 4.05 8.42 0.75
CA TYR A 61 5.21 9.29 0.58
C TYR A 61 6.45 8.42 0.42
N ALA A 62 6.88 8.26 -0.81
CA ALA A 62 8.03 7.43 -1.17
C ALA A 62 8.60 7.89 -2.50
N SER A 63 9.89 7.68 -2.71
CA SER A 63 10.47 7.95 -4.01
C SER A 63 10.08 6.86 -5.03
N TYR A 64 10.09 7.23 -6.30
CA TYR A 64 9.91 6.27 -7.39
C TYR A 64 10.88 5.08 -7.27
N GLU A 65 12.15 5.38 -7.03
CA GLU A 65 13.18 4.34 -6.88
C GLU A 65 12.89 3.40 -5.73
N GLN A 66 12.37 3.92 -4.63
CA GLN A 66 12.01 3.11 -3.47
C GLN A 66 10.89 2.11 -3.82
N ILE A 67 9.88 2.55 -4.56
CA ILE A 67 8.80 1.67 -5.01
C ILE A 67 9.35 0.60 -5.96
N VAL A 68 10.13 1.02 -6.96
CA VAL A 68 10.70 0.11 -7.95
C VAL A 68 11.60 -0.94 -7.30
N SER A 69 12.37 -0.55 -6.29
CA SER A 69 13.25 -1.47 -5.58
C SER A 69 12.50 -2.59 -4.86
N LYS A 70 11.25 -2.33 -4.47
CA LYS A 70 10.42 -3.29 -3.73
C LYS A 70 9.54 -4.15 -4.63
N ILE A 71 8.92 -3.55 -5.64
CA ILE A 71 7.90 -4.23 -6.44
C ILE A 71 8.13 -4.15 -7.94
N GLY A 72 9.28 -3.62 -8.38
CA GLY A 72 9.63 -3.53 -9.79
C GLY A 72 9.02 -2.30 -10.48
N PRO A 73 9.22 -2.20 -11.80
CA PRO A 73 8.74 -1.04 -12.56
C PRO A 73 7.22 -1.01 -12.66
N PRO A 74 6.65 0.19 -12.83
CA PRO A 74 5.21 0.36 -13.01
C PRO A 74 4.77 -0.03 -14.42
N HIS A 75 3.43 -0.07 -14.61
CA HIS A 75 2.83 0.00 -15.93
C HIS A 75 2.20 1.40 -16.13
N THR A 76 1.69 1.64 -17.33
CA THR A 76 1.19 2.97 -17.71
C THR A 76 -0.16 3.35 -17.09
N GLY A 77 -0.79 2.44 -16.37
CA GLY A 77 -2.07 2.68 -15.72
C GLY A 77 -3.26 2.67 -16.69
N TYR A 78 -4.44 2.65 -16.11
CA TYR A 78 -5.69 2.66 -16.87
C TYR A 78 -6.08 4.05 -17.36
N ASP A 79 -5.67 5.08 -16.63
CA ASP A 79 -5.92 6.47 -17.01
C ASP A 79 -4.61 7.12 -17.44
N GLY A 80 -4.26 6.96 -18.72
CA GLY A 80 -3.05 7.54 -19.29
C GLY A 80 -3.05 9.07 -19.39
N TYR A 81 -4.09 9.73 -18.93
CA TYR A 81 -4.17 11.19 -18.89
C TYR A 81 -3.78 11.76 -17.54
N LYS A 82 -4.31 11.20 -16.47
CA LYS A 82 -4.09 11.72 -15.11
C LYS A 82 -2.97 10.99 -14.36
N THR A 83 -2.59 9.83 -14.85
CA THR A 83 -1.54 9.01 -14.24
C THR A 83 -0.42 8.76 -15.23
N ASP A 84 0.82 8.77 -14.74
CA ASP A 84 2.01 8.45 -15.53
C ASP A 84 2.52 7.05 -15.21
N ALA A 85 2.34 6.61 -13.98
CA ALA A 85 2.79 5.32 -13.51
C ALA A 85 1.78 4.74 -12.52
N GLU A 86 1.57 3.44 -12.62
CA GLU A 86 0.67 2.72 -11.73
C GLU A 86 1.22 1.32 -11.46
N TRP A 87 1.03 0.86 -10.25
CA TRP A 87 1.27 -0.54 -9.86
C TRP A 87 -0.04 -1.12 -9.36
N SER A 88 -0.33 -2.36 -9.74
CA SER A 88 -1.42 -3.13 -9.18
C SER A 88 -0.85 -4.29 -8.37
N ILE A 89 -1.46 -4.57 -7.23
CA ILE A 89 -0.95 -5.53 -6.26
C ILE A 89 -2.12 -6.38 -5.77
N GLU A 90 -1.93 -7.69 -5.75
CA GLU A 90 -2.87 -8.60 -5.13
C GLU A 90 -2.17 -9.36 -4.01
N PHE A 91 -2.75 -9.31 -2.83
CA PHE A 91 -2.26 -10.06 -1.67
C PHE A 91 -2.81 -11.49 -1.67
N GLU A 92 -2.20 -12.36 -0.90
CA GLU A 92 -2.57 -13.78 -0.85
C GLU A 92 -4.02 -14.02 -0.40
N ASP A 93 -4.59 -13.13 0.39
CA ASP A 93 -5.98 -13.21 0.82
C ASP A 93 -6.98 -12.70 -0.23
N GLY A 94 -6.49 -12.28 -1.40
CA GLY A 94 -7.31 -11.72 -2.47
C GLY A 94 -7.53 -10.21 -2.40
N THR A 95 -7.04 -9.55 -1.37
CA THR A 95 -7.13 -8.08 -1.26
C THR A 95 -6.29 -7.44 -2.35
N VAL A 96 -6.82 -6.39 -2.96
CA VAL A 96 -6.18 -5.69 -4.08
C VAL A 96 -5.89 -4.26 -3.70
N ALA A 97 -4.72 -3.77 -4.12
CA ALA A 97 -4.31 -2.39 -3.95
C ALA A 97 -3.65 -1.85 -5.22
N THR A 98 -3.65 -0.54 -5.37
CA THR A 98 -2.93 0.15 -6.44
C THR A 98 -2.08 1.26 -5.85
N ILE A 99 -0.99 1.59 -6.54
CA ILE A 99 -0.18 2.78 -6.27
C ILE A 99 -0.15 3.56 -7.57
N TYR A 100 -0.47 4.84 -7.54
CA TYR A 100 -0.50 5.66 -8.73
C TYR A 100 -0.25 7.14 -8.39
N ASN A 101 0.28 7.89 -9.37
CA ASN A 101 0.35 9.35 -9.26
C ASN A 101 -0.95 9.96 -9.78
N TRP A 102 -1.26 11.19 -9.36
CA TRP A 102 -2.51 11.81 -9.75
C TRP A 102 -2.31 13.29 -10.12
N LYS A 103 -2.40 13.58 -11.41
CA LYS A 103 -2.39 14.94 -11.97
C LYS A 103 -1.14 15.77 -11.72
N ASP A 104 -0.05 15.17 -11.32
CA ASP A 104 1.20 15.87 -11.03
C ASP A 104 2.31 15.62 -12.06
N GLY A 105 2.15 14.60 -12.88
CA GLY A 105 3.12 14.23 -13.89
C GLY A 105 2.85 14.89 -15.26
N LYS A 106 3.68 14.53 -16.22
CA LYS A 106 3.65 15.11 -17.56
C LYS A 106 2.42 14.75 -18.37
N ASN A 107 1.81 13.62 -18.14
CA ASN A 107 0.59 13.24 -18.85
C ASN A 107 -0.54 14.25 -18.62
N TYR A 108 -0.65 14.80 -17.43
CA TYR A 108 -1.67 15.78 -17.10
C TYR A 108 -1.19 17.23 -17.28
N ARG A 109 0.02 17.56 -16.83
CA ARG A 109 0.54 18.93 -16.78
C ARG A 109 1.41 19.32 -17.96
N GLY A 110 1.72 18.38 -18.86
CA GLY A 110 2.64 18.64 -19.97
C GLY A 110 4.04 18.95 -19.46
N GLU A 111 4.69 19.95 -20.04
CA GLU A 111 6.07 20.31 -19.67
C GLU A 111 6.23 20.76 -18.22
N ASP A 112 5.17 21.29 -17.61
CA ASP A 112 5.20 21.74 -16.22
C ASP A 112 5.02 20.57 -15.22
N GLY A 113 4.74 19.36 -15.71
CA GLY A 113 4.59 18.18 -14.88
C GLY A 113 5.93 17.62 -14.42
N LEU A 114 5.91 16.89 -13.31
CA LEU A 114 7.07 16.18 -12.81
C LEU A 114 7.43 15.00 -13.72
N GLU A 115 8.71 14.72 -13.83
CA GLU A 115 9.14 13.42 -14.33
C GLU A 115 8.75 12.33 -13.32
N VAL A 116 8.48 11.14 -13.79
CA VAL A 116 8.07 10.02 -12.94
C VAL A 116 9.06 9.81 -11.78
N GLU A 117 10.35 9.93 -12.08
CA GLU A 117 11.42 9.75 -11.10
C GLU A 117 11.48 10.84 -10.03
N GLU A 118 10.79 11.95 -10.24
CA GLU A 118 10.72 13.06 -9.29
C GLU A 118 9.50 13.00 -8.38
N ILE A 119 8.55 12.12 -8.67
CA ILE A 119 7.31 12.02 -7.90
C ILE A 119 7.60 11.35 -6.56
N THR A 120 7.15 12.00 -5.50
CA THR A 120 7.32 11.51 -4.12
C THR A 120 6.01 11.37 -3.36
N GLU A 121 4.92 11.84 -3.93
CA GLU A 121 3.58 11.69 -3.36
C GLU A 121 2.75 10.81 -4.28
N TRP A 122 2.32 9.68 -3.77
CA TRP A 122 1.55 8.70 -4.51
C TRP A 122 0.21 8.47 -3.82
N HIS A 123 -0.79 8.13 -4.61
CA HIS A 123 -2.06 7.68 -4.08
C HIS A 123 -2.07 6.16 -3.95
N ILE A 124 -2.73 5.68 -2.91
CA ILE A 124 -3.03 4.26 -2.74
C ILE A 124 -4.52 4.07 -2.98
N GLY A 125 -4.85 3.20 -3.90
CA GLY A 125 -6.21 2.76 -4.14
C GLY A 125 -6.41 1.34 -3.65
N GLY A 126 -7.66 0.97 -3.46
CA GLY A 126 -8.00 -0.39 -3.06
C GLY A 126 -9.47 -0.53 -2.70
N GLY A 127 -9.88 -1.75 -2.46
CA GLY A 127 -11.25 -2.04 -2.02
C GLY A 127 -11.45 -1.86 -0.52
N GLU A 128 -10.38 -1.85 0.26
CA GLU A 128 -10.43 -1.78 1.72
C GLU A 128 -9.42 -0.77 2.25
N PRO A 129 -9.77 -0.01 3.30
CA PRO A 129 -8.88 1.01 3.87
C PRO A 129 -7.57 0.47 4.44
N CYS A 130 -7.54 -0.76 4.89
CA CYS A 130 -6.34 -1.35 5.48
C CYS A 130 -5.19 -1.46 4.48
N VAL A 131 -5.46 -1.43 3.17
CA VAL A 131 -4.39 -1.52 2.16
C VAL A 131 -3.43 -0.33 2.22
N ALA A 132 -3.86 0.82 2.72
CA ALA A 132 -2.97 1.97 2.86
C ALA A 132 -1.80 1.66 3.80
N GLU A 133 -2.08 1.02 4.93
CA GLU A 133 -1.04 0.59 5.87
C GLU A 133 -0.20 -0.55 5.30
N TRP A 134 -0.83 -1.49 4.63
CA TRP A 134 -0.14 -2.63 4.03
C TRP A 134 0.85 -2.20 2.96
N ILE A 135 0.44 -1.26 2.11
CA ILE A 135 1.32 -0.72 1.07
C ILE A 135 2.45 0.10 1.68
N ALA A 136 2.16 0.92 2.68
CA ALA A 136 3.20 1.68 3.35
C ALA A 136 4.26 0.77 3.97
N ASP A 137 3.85 -0.32 4.62
CA ASP A 137 4.76 -1.31 5.18
C ASP A 137 5.59 -1.99 4.09
N LEU A 138 4.94 -2.39 3.01
CA LEU A 138 5.60 -3.07 1.89
C LEU A 138 6.68 -2.20 1.24
N ILE A 139 6.38 -0.93 0.99
CA ILE A 139 7.25 -0.04 0.23
C ILE A 139 8.36 0.57 1.10
N LYS A 140 8.02 1.00 2.29
CA LYS A 140 8.99 1.71 3.14
C LYS A 140 9.98 0.80 3.81
N ASP A 141 9.74 -0.50 3.80
CA ASP A 141 10.57 -1.46 4.53
C ASP A 141 10.77 -0.97 5.97
N SER A 142 9.76 -0.26 6.43
CA SER A 142 9.87 0.42 7.70
C SER A 142 9.69 -0.59 8.81
N TRP A 143 10.59 -0.54 9.75
CA TRP A 143 10.22 -0.91 11.08
C TRP A 143 8.88 -0.22 11.35
N PRO A 144 7.82 -0.98 11.69
CA PRO A 144 6.52 -0.37 11.96
C PRO A 144 6.68 0.75 12.97
N VAL A 145 5.96 1.85 12.76
CA VAL A 145 6.10 3.04 13.60
C VAL A 145 6.05 2.61 15.08
N PHE A 146 7.06 2.99 15.82
CA PHE A 146 7.29 2.50 17.18
C PHE A 146 6.06 2.65 18.09
N ASP A 147 5.33 3.74 17.91
CA ASP A 147 4.12 4.00 18.70
C ASP A 147 2.97 3.04 18.37
N GLU A 148 2.88 2.64 17.13
CA GLU A 148 1.88 1.68 16.68
C GLU A 148 2.17 0.28 17.21
N ILE A 149 3.43 -0.11 17.21
CA ILE A 149 3.87 -1.36 17.80
C ILE A 149 3.57 -1.39 19.30
N ARG A 150 3.84 -0.29 20.00
CA ARG A 150 3.52 -0.17 21.42
C ARG A 150 2.03 -0.34 21.69
N ARG A 151 1.20 0.24 20.83
CA ARG A 151 -0.25 0.12 20.95
C ARG A 151 -0.68 -1.34 20.81
N ILE A 152 -0.18 -2.03 19.81
CA ILE A 152 -0.50 -3.44 19.56
C ILE A 152 0.03 -4.32 20.70
N ALA A 153 1.25 -4.08 21.13
CA ALA A 153 1.85 -4.85 22.22
C ALA A 153 1.12 -4.71 23.55
N LYS A 154 0.46 -3.59 23.79
CA LYS A 154 -0.36 -3.38 25.00
C LYS A 154 -1.69 -4.13 24.97
N ILE A 155 -2.19 -4.42 23.78
CA ILE A 155 -3.44 -5.15 23.60
C ILE A 155 -3.22 -6.65 23.78
N LEU A 156 -2.03 -7.11 23.49
CA LEU A 156 -1.62 -8.50 23.59
C LEU A 156 -1.07 -8.83 24.98
#